data_d8d978fbd47350b8c155257d871ec7c9
#
_entry.id   d8d978fbd47350b8c155257d871ec7c9
#
_cell.length_a   1.000
_cell.length_b   1.000
_cell.length_c   1.000
_cell.angle_alpha   90.00
_cell.angle_beta   90.00
_cell.angle_gamma   90.00
#
_symmetry.space_group_name_H-M   'P 1'
#
loop_
_entity.id
_entity.type
_entity.pdbx_description
1 polymer ?
#
loop_
_entity_poly.entity_id
_entity_poly.type
_entity_poly.pdbx_seq_one_letter_code
_entity_poly.pdbx_strand_id
1 'polypeptide(L)'
;MKKLLALLLALAMCLSLAACGGTDTDTSGGDASGEDAGGDASGEATYRVAMICDSSISDGGWGMSCYNAMVDAAEAYGWETEVSDSIAQSAYYDTIVSYCDLGYDLIYAPGNQYTDAVLQAAEEYPDVAFALLNGGEDTPAKAANGNVTSLLPNSQQVGWIAGALAGLMTQTNTIAFIGGMELDTTLG
;
A
#
# COMPACT_ATOMS: atom_id res chain seq x y z
N MET A 1 51.86 -15.89 8.03
CA MET A 1 51.30 -16.04 6.68
C MET A 1 49.82 -15.68 6.64
N LYS A 2 48.94 -16.20 7.54
CA LYS A 2 47.46 -15.89 7.51
C LYS A 2 47.11 -14.41 7.75
N LYS A 3 47.89 -13.70 8.60
CA LYS A 3 47.66 -12.26 8.87
C LYS A 3 48.08 -11.34 7.72
N LEU A 4 49.06 -11.74 6.93
CA LEU A 4 49.53 -10.98 5.77
C LEU A 4 48.54 -11.11 4.58
N LEU A 5 47.90 -12.28 4.44
CA LEU A 5 46.88 -12.54 3.43
C LEU A 5 45.59 -11.74 3.68
N ALA A 6 45.19 -11.57 4.94
CA ALA A 6 44.03 -10.78 5.34
C ALA A 6 44.26 -9.28 5.07
N LEU A 7 45.49 -8.79 5.26
CA LEU A 7 45.82 -7.38 5.02
C LEU A 7 45.85 -7.05 3.51
N LEU A 8 46.28 -7.98 2.68
CA LEU A 8 46.29 -7.83 1.22
C LEU A 8 44.86 -7.88 0.65
N LEU A 9 43.96 -8.68 1.21
CA LEU A 9 42.55 -8.72 0.78
C LEU A 9 41.81 -7.43 1.15
N ALA A 10 42.09 -6.84 2.31
CA ALA A 10 41.51 -5.54 2.72
C ALA A 10 41.98 -4.39 1.86
N LEU A 11 43.25 -4.39 1.42
CA LEU A 11 43.81 -3.36 0.56
C LEU A 11 43.26 -3.42 -0.88
N ALA A 12 42.91 -4.62 -1.39
CA ALA A 12 42.32 -4.81 -2.71
C ALA A 12 40.87 -4.29 -2.81
N MET A 13 40.11 -4.30 -1.70
CA MET A 13 38.75 -3.74 -1.66
C MET A 13 38.71 -2.21 -1.62
N CYS A 14 39.77 -1.54 -1.17
CA CYS A 14 39.80 -0.06 -1.14
C CYS A 14 40.19 0.59 -2.48
N LEU A 15 40.72 -0.15 -3.45
CA LEU A 15 41.17 0.43 -4.71
C LEU A 15 40.12 0.41 -5.84
N SER A 16 38.92 -0.12 -5.64
CA SER A 16 37.87 -0.21 -6.67
C SER A 16 36.91 0.99 -6.70
N LEU A 17 37.10 2.03 -5.88
CA LEU A 17 36.22 3.21 -5.77
C LEU A 17 36.71 4.47 -6.47
N ALA A 18 37.76 4.40 -7.28
CA ALA A 18 38.32 5.59 -7.93
C ALA A 18 38.46 5.42 -9.44
N ALA A 19 37.32 5.28 -10.16
CA ALA A 19 37.32 5.45 -11.61
C ALA A 19 35.90 5.73 -12.13
N CYS A 20 35.44 6.96 -12.03
CA CYS A 20 34.67 7.63 -13.07
C CYS A 20 34.59 9.14 -12.74
N GLY A 21 35.42 9.91 -13.38
CA GLY A 21 35.39 11.35 -13.37
C GLY A 21 35.63 11.88 -14.78
N GLY A 22 34.70 12.74 -15.25
CA GLY A 22 34.96 13.81 -16.22
C GLY A 22 34.62 13.44 -17.68
N THR A 23 33.78 14.21 -18.36
CA THR A 23 34.12 15.51 -19.00
C THR A 23 32.88 16.15 -19.64
N ASP A 24 32.79 17.45 -19.49
CA ASP A 24 31.82 18.38 -20.08
C ASP A 24 31.82 18.39 -21.62
N THR A 25 30.66 18.68 -22.23
CA THR A 25 30.58 19.65 -23.34
C THR A 25 29.15 20.17 -23.52
N ASP A 26 29.03 21.48 -23.52
CA ASP A 26 27.88 22.34 -23.87
C ASP A 26 27.28 22.04 -25.25
N THR A 27 25.96 22.21 -25.42
CA THR A 27 25.35 23.15 -26.38
C THR A 27 23.82 23.13 -26.31
N SER A 28 23.28 24.27 -25.92
CA SER A 28 22.10 25.02 -26.35
C SER A 28 20.94 24.40 -27.12
N GLY A 29 19.71 24.57 -26.58
CA GLY A 29 18.59 25.15 -27.29
C GLY A 29 17.39 24.26 -27.59
N GLY A 30 16.19 24.61 -27.06
CA GLY A 30 14.92 24.26 -27.70
C GLY A 30 13.82 23.69 -26.78
N ASP A 31 13.00 24.60 -26.37
CA ASP A 31 11.67 24.53 -25.80
C ASP A 31 10.74 23.39 -26.33
N ALA A 32 10.12 22.61 -25.42
CA ALA A 32 8.70 22.18 -25.50
C ALA A 32 8.32 21.30 -24.30
N SER A 33 7.34 21.77 -23.58
CA SER A 33 6.58 21.13 -22.51
C SER A 33 6.08 19.72 -22.83
N GLY A 34 6.37 18.78 -21.94
CA GLY A 34 5.76 17.47 -21.84
C GLY A 34 6.12 16.90 -20.47
N GLU A 35 5.17 16.99 -19.52
CA GLU A 35 5.32 16.36 -18.21
C GLU A 35 5.23 14.85 -18.42
N ASP A 36 6.40 14.23 -18.55
CA ASP A 36 6.56 12.78 -18.47
C ASP A 36 7.11 12.48 -17.08
N ALA A 37 6.27 11.93 -16.22
CA ALA A 37 6.67 11.45 -14.90
C ALA A 37 7.43 10.12 -15.06
N GLY A 38 8.61 10.17 -15.68
CA GLY A 38 9.58 9.10 -15.71
C GLY A 38 10.55 9.27 -14.55
N GLY A 39 10.33 8.58 -13.44
CA GLY A 39 11.25 8.56 -12.30
C GLY A 39 12.57 7.92 -12.69
N ASP A 40 13.64 8.69 -12.52
CA ASP A 40 15.03 8.28 -12.66
C ASP A 40 15.41 7.33 -11.53
N ALA A 41 15.78 6.09 -11.85
CA ALA A 41 16.22 5.07 -10.91
C ALA A 41 17.67 5.34 -10.46
N SER A 42 17.86 6.36 -9.64
CA SER A 42 19.10 6.60 -8.91
C SER A 42 18.94 6.12 -7.47
N GLY A 43 19.43 4.93 -7.12
CA GLY A 43 19.75 4.46 -5.77
C GLY A 43 18.82 4.90 -4.61
N GLU A 44 17.52 5.09 -4.84
CA GLU A 44 16.54 5.52 -3.85
C GLU A 44 16.14 4.36 -2.94
N ALA A 45 15.93 4.69 -1.67
CA ALA A 45 15.45 3.74 -0.69
C ALA A 45 14.16 3.08 -1.19
N THR A 46 14.17 1.76 -1.29
CA THR A 46 12.99 0.98 -1.68
C THR A 46 11.94 1.11 -0.59
N TYR A 47 10.75 1.63 -0.91
CA TYR A 47 9.64 1.69 0.04
C TYR A 47 9.16 0.29 0.43
N ARG A 48 8.79 0.13 1.69
CA ARG A 48 8.29 -1.12 2.26
C ARG A 48 6.83 -0.98 2.64
N VAL A 49 6.00 -1.84 2.07
CA VAL A 49 4.54 -1.82 2.27
C VAL A 49 4.09 -3.09 2.95
N ALA A 50 3.36 -2.97 4.06
CA ALA A 50 2.74 -4.11 4.73
C ALA A 50 1.22 -4.07 4.59
N MET A 51 0.62 -5.20 4.27
CA MET A 51 -0.84 -5.39 4.29
C MET A 51 -1.23 -6.23 5.51
N ILE A 52 -2.30 -5.82 6.19
CA ILE A 52 -2.98 -6.64 7.20
C ILE A 52 -4.34 -7.07 6.66
N CYS A 53 -4.73 -8.33 6.87
CA CYS A 53 -6.01 -8.85 6.40
C CYS A 53 -6.59 -9.88 7.38
N ASP A 54 -7.89 -9.80 7.66
CA ASP A 54 -8.61 -10.77 8.49
C ASP A 54 -9.08 -12.00 7.71
N SER A 55 -9.16 -11.88 6.39
CA SER A 55 -9.41 -12.99 5.48
C SER A 55 -8.12 -13.53 4.89
N SER A 56 -8.19 -14.74 4.35
CA SER A 56 -7.05 -15.34 3.64
C SER A 56 -6.80 -14.63 2.31
N ILE A 57 -5.55 -14.40 1.97
CA ILE A 57 -5.14 -13.92 0.63
C ILE A 57 -5.39 -14.95 -0.48
N SER A 58 -5.85 -16.15 -0.12
CA SER A 58 -6.24 -17.23 -1.04
C SER A 58 -7.74 -17.51 -1.03
N ASP A 59 -8.56 -16.54 -0.56
CA ASP A 59 -10.02 -16.70 -0.40
C ASP A 59 -10.80 -16.69 -1.73
N GLY A 60 -10.15 -16.35 -2.83
CA GLY A 60 -10.80 -16.15 -4.13
C GLY A 60 -11.72 -14.92 -4.18
N GLY A 61 -11.65 -14.05 -3.19
CA GLY A 61 -12.53 -12.91 -3.00
C GLY A 61 -11.80 -11.62 -2.60
N TRP A 62 -12.23 -11.02 -1.50
CA TRP A 62 -11.77 -9.72 -1.02
C TRP A 62 -10.27 -9.71 -0.66
N GLY A 63 -9.83 -10.65 0.19
CA GLY A 63 -8.44 -10.73 0.64
C GLY A 63 -7.47 -10.89 -0.52
N MET A 64 -7.77 -11.83 -1.43
CA MET A 64 -6.96 -12.07 -2.63
C MET A 64 -6.95 -10.84 -3.55
N SER A 65 -8.08 -10.18 -3.76
CA SER A 65 -8.16 -9.00 -4.65
C SER A 65 -7.33 -7.83 -4.11
N CYS A 66 -7.39 -7.58 -2.80
CA CYS A 66 -6.61 -6.53 -2.15
C CYS A 66 -5.11 -6.84 -2.16
N TYR A 67 -4.75 -8.10 -1.91
CA TYR A 67 -3.36 -8.55 -1.98
C TYR A 67 -2.77 -8.39 -3.39
N ASN A 68 -3.47 -8.85 -4.42
CA ASN A 68 -3.02 -8.72 -5.80
C ASN A 68 -2.85 -7.26 -6.20
N ALA A 69 -3.79 -6.38 -5.80
CA ALA A 69 -3.68 -4.95 -6.09
C ALA A 69 -2.44 -4.31 -5.43
N MET A 70 -2.09 -4.71 -4.19
CA MET A 70 -0.86 -4.27 -3.54
C MET A 70 0.38 -4.77 -4.28
N VAL A 71 0.41 -6.05 -4.67
CA VAL A 71 1.55 -6.63 -5.41
C VAL A 71 1.73 -5.97 -6.77
N ASP A 72 0.64 -5.76 -7.53
CA ASP A 72 0.69 -5.09 -8.83
C ASP A 72 1.26 -3.66 -8.71
N ALA A 73 0.84 -2.92 -7.66
CA ALA A 73 1.39 -1.60 -7.38
C ALA A 73 2.88 -1.66 -6.99
N ALA A 74 3.25 -2.62 -6.15
CA ALA A 74 4.62 -2.80 -5.72
C ALA A 74 5.56 -3.14 -6.89
N GLU A 75 5.12 -4.01 -7.81
CA GLU A 75 5.88 -4.32 -9.03
C GLU A 75 6.05 -3.07 -9.92
N ALA A 76 5.00 -2.25 -10.05
CA ALA A 76 5.05 -1.04 -10.86
C ALA A 76 6.00 0.04 -10.32
N TYR A 77 6.15 0.12 -9.00
CA TYR A 77 6.94 1.16 -8.32
C TYR A 77 8.23 0.64 -7.66
N GLY A 78 8.52 -0.65 -7.74
CA GLY A 78 9.73 -1.24 -7.16
C GLY A 78 9.71 -1.30 -5.62
N TRP A 79 8.53 -1.48 -5.01
CA TRP A 79 8.39 -1.58 -3.55
C TRP A 79 8.57 -3.01 -3.04
N GLU A 80 9.00 -3.14 -1.79
CA GLU A 80 8.97 -4.41 -1.06
C GLU A 80 7.64 -4.58 -0.35
N THR A 81 7.05 -5.79 -0.39
CA THR A 81 5.77 -6.06 0.26
C THR A 81 5.84 -7.22 1.23
N GLU A 82 5.04 -7.11 2.29
CA GLU A 82 4.79 -8.19 3.25
C GLU A 82 3.29 -8.21 3.58
N VAL A 83 2.78 -9.36 4.03
CA VAL A 83 1.37 -9.51 4.39
C VAL A 83 1.21 -10.38 5.64
N SER A 84 0.32 -9.93 6.54
CA SER A 84 -0.26 -10.76 7.59
C SER A 84 -1.73 -10.97 7.26
N ASP A 85 -2.10 -12.19 6.90
CA ASP A 85 -3.47 -12.56 6.58
C ASP A 85 -4.12 -13.41 7.69
N SER A 86 -5.43 -13.60 7.61
CA SER A 86 -6.21 -14.43 8.56
C SER A 86 -6.02 -13.99 10.02
N ILE A 87 -5.78 -12.70 10.26
CA ILE A 87 -5.56 -12.16 11.61
C ILE A 87 -6.88 -11.96 12.36
N ALA A 88 -6.88 -12.27 13.66
CA ALA A 88 -8.05 -12.00 14.51
C ALA A 88 -8.20 -10.50 14.80
N GLN A 89 -9.44 -10.02 14.97
CA GLN A 89 -9.71 -8.61 15.27
C GLN A 89 -8.94 -8.08 16.49
N SER A 90 -8.76 -8.89 17.53
CA SER A 90 -7.99 -8.52 18.72
C SER A 90 -6.50 -8.32 18.46
N ALA A 91 -5.99 -8.72 17.31
CA ALA A 91 -4.58 -8.59 16.93
C ALA A 91 -4.31 -7.48 15.91
N TYR A 92 -5.33 -6.75 15.44
CA TYR A 92 -5.14 -5.74 14.41
C TYR A 92 -4.11 -4.67 14.81
N TYR A 93 -4.29 -4.05 15.96
CA TYR A 93 -3.40 -3.01 16.44
C TYR A 93 -1.95 -3.53 16.64
N ASP A 94 -1.79 -4.65 17.34
CA ASP A 94 -0.46 -5.22 17.60
C ASP A 94 0.27 -5.60 16.31
N THR A 95 -0.47 -6.10 15.30
CA THR A 95 0.10 -6.42 13.99
C THR A 95 0.54 -5.16 13.25
N ILE A 96 -0.27 -4.08 13.26
CA ILE A 96 0.08 -2.79 12.69
C ILE A 96 1.36 -2.24 13.32
N VAL A 97 1.39 -2.17 14.65
CA VAL A 97 2.54 -1.67 15.42
C VAL A 97 3.80 -2.47 15.12
N SER A 98 3.68 -3.80 14.99
CA SER A 98 4.83 -4.65 14.65
C SER A 98 5.46 -4.26 13.31
N TYR A 99 4.66 -3.94 12.30
CA TYR A 99 5.18 -3.46 11.02
C TYR A 99 5.78 -2.05 11.10
N CYS A 100 5.16 -1.15 11.87
CA CYS A 100 5.72 0.18 12.12
C CYS A 100 7.10 0.08 12.79
N ASP A 101 7.24 -0.76 13.82
CA ASP A 101 8.50 -1.00 14.54
C ASP A 101 9.58 -1.65 13.64
N LEU A 102 9.18 -2.45 12.65
CA LEU A 102 10.07 -3.03 11.65
C LEU A 102 10.47 -2.03 10.56
N GLY A 103 9.97 -0.79 10.59
CA GLY A 103 10.32 0.28 9.67
C GLY A 103 9.66 0.15 8.30
N TYR A 104 8.39 -0.29 8.25
CA TYR A 104 7.58 -0.20 7.04
C TYR A 104 7.09 1.24 6.85
N ASP A 105 7.10 1.70 5.60
CA ASP A 105 6.75 3.07 5.23
C ASP A 105 5.24 3.26 5.06
N LEU A 106 4.53 2.21 4.65
CA LEU A 106 3.09 2.22 4.40
C LEU A 106 2.44 0.96 4.97
N ILE A 107 1.37 1.15 5.73
CA ILE A 107 0.47 0.08 6.17
C ILE A 107 -0.83 0.15 5.39
N TYR A 108 -1.15 -0.90 4.65
CA TYR A 108 -2.40 -1.05 3.91
C TYR A 108 -3.37 -1.94 4.67
N ALA A 109 -4.52 -1.39 5.04
CA ALA A 109 -5.57 -2.07 5.79
C ALA A 109 -6.89 -2.05 4.99
N PRO A 110 -7.23 -3.13 4.26
CA PRO A 110 -8.35 -3.17 3.33
C PRO A 110 -9.69 -3.47 4.03
N GLY A 111 -10.16 -2.56 4.87
CA GLY A 111 -11.48 -2.69 5.49
C GLY A 111 -11.77 -1.65 6.54
N ASN A 112 -13.04 -1.30 6.71
CA ASN A 112 -13.52 -0.37 7.74
C ASN A 112 -13.24 -0.87 9.17
N GLN A 113 -13.21 -2.18 9.37
CA GLN A 113 -12.97 -2.82 10.66
C GLN A 113 -11.59 -2.49 11.27
N TYR A 114 -10.66 -2.01 10.47
CA TYR A 114 -9.32 -1.61 10.94
C TYR A 114 -9.22 -0.16 11.38
N THR A 115 -10.28 0.65 11.18
CA THR A 115 -10.24 2.11 11.35
C THR A 115 -9.71 2.53 12.72
N ASP A 116 -10.23 1.97 13.80
CA ASP A 116 -9.80 2.35 15.15
C ASP A 116 -8.35 2.00 15.42
N ALA A 117 -7.92 0.79 14.99
CA ALA A 117 -6.55 0.34 15.16
C ALA A 117 -5.56 1.18 14.33
N VAL A 118 -5.95 1.55 13.11
CA VAL A 118 -5.14 2.41 12.23
C VAL A 118 -5.03 3.82 12.80
N LEU A 119 -6.14 4.43 13.26
CA LEU A 119 -6.10 5.77 13.84
C LEU A 119 -5.24 5.83 15.09
N GLN A 120 -5.32 4.82 15.96
CA GLN A 120 -4.46 4.72 17.14
C GLN A 120 -2.98 4.60 16.76
N ALA A 121 -2.62 3.70 15.83
CA ALA A 121 -1.24 3.54 15.38
C ALA A 121 -0.72 4.79 14.65
N ALA A 122 -1.55 5.46 13.86
CA ALA A 122 -1.18 6.68 13.14
C ALA A 122 -0.84 7.86 14.07
N GLU A 123 -1.42 7.91 15.27
CA GLU A 123 -1.05 8.90 16.28
C GLU A 123 0.34 8.63 16.86
N GLU A 124 0.72 7.37 17.03
CA GLU A 124 1.99 6.95 17.63
C GLU A 124 3.14 6.93 16.61
N TYR A 125 2.83 6.71 15.31
CA TYR A 125 3.81 6.60 14.23
C TYR A 125 3.56 7.66 13.15
N PRO A 126 3.90 8.94 13.40
CA PRO A 126 3.60 10.06 12.50
C PRO A 126 4.33 9.99 11.15
N ASP A 127 5.45 9.27 11.09
CA ASP A 127 6.27 9.12 9.88
C ASP A 127 5.84 7.94 9.00
N VAL A 128 4.91 7.09 9.47
CA VAL A 128 4.33 5.97 8.71
C VAL A 128 3.04 6.41 8.03
N ALA A 129 2.88 6.08 6.75
CA ALA A 129 1.64 6.30 6.03
C ALA A 129 0.66 5.14 6.24
N PHE A 130 -0.64 5.43 6.30
CA PHE A 130 -1.69 4.44 6.46
C PHE A 130 -2.74 4.59 5.36
N ALA A 131 -3.06 3.50 4.69
CA ALA A 131 -4.10 3.44 3.67
C ALA A 131 -5.22 2.48 4.11
N LEU A 132 -6.41 3.01 4.30
CA LEU A 132 -7.63 2.25 4.56
C LEU A 132 -8.45 2.13 3.29
N LEU A 133 -8.89 0.93 2.93
CA LEU A 133 -9.92 0.73 1.93
C LEU A 133 -11.27 0.62 2.63
N ASN A 134 -12.24 1.43 2.23
CA ASN A 134 -13.55 1.58 2.90
C ASN A 134 -13.48 2.14 4.34
N GLY A 135 -12.51 2.98 4.65
CA GLY A 135 -12.32 3.52 6.01
C GLY A 135 -13.29 4.63 6.44
N GLY A 136 -14.23 5.03 5.57
CA GLY A 136 -15.12 6.18 5.80
C GLY A 136 -14.55 7.50 5.27
N GLU A 137 -15.44 8.43 4.88
CA GLU A 137 -15.05 9.72 4.30
C GLU A 137 -14.34 10.64 5.29
N ASP A 138 -14.73 10.58 6.56
CA ASP A 138 -14.22 11.44 7.62
C ASP A 138 -12.98 10.87 8.34
N THR A 139 -12.57 9.63 8.01
CA THR A 139 -11.43 8.97 8.67
C THR A 139 -10.13 9.75 8.56
N PRO A 140 -9.73 10.30 7.39
CA PRO A 140 -8.50 11.09 7.30
C PRO A 140 -8.50 12.33 8.20
N ALA A 141 -9.66 12.95 8.38
CA ALA A 141 -9.80 14.14 9.24
C ALA A 141 -9.67 13.82 10.74
N LYS A 142 -9.82 12.56 11.14
CA LYS A 142 -9.64 12.09 12.52
C LYS A 142 -8.19 11.79 12.86
N ALA A 143 -7.32 11.61 11.84
CA ALA A 143 -5.91 11.33 12.06
C ALA A 143 -5.16 12.59 12.51
N ALA A 144 -4.57 12.56 13.71
CA ALA A 144 -3.90 13.71 14.32
C ALA A 144 -2.72 14.24 13.47
N ASN A 145 -2.04 13.35 12.78
CA ASN A 145 -0.83 13.65 12.01
C ASN A 145 -1.08 13.81 10.50
N GLY A 146 -2.32 13.59 10.04
CA GLY A 146 -2.67 13.67 8.60
C GLY A 146 -2.03 12.55 7.74
N ASN A 147 -1.56 11.47 8.36
CA ASN A 147 -0.86 10.35 7.72
C ASN A 147 -1.80 9.17 7.40
N VAL A 148 -3.11 9.37 7.45
CA VAL A 148 -4.12 8.35 7.09
C VAL A 148 -4.88 8.79 5.85
N THR A 149 -5.01 7.88 4.89
CA THR A 149 -5.83 8.04 3.69
C THR A 149 -6.93 6.98 3.67
N SER A 150 -8.16 7.38 3.32
CA SER A 150 -9.27 6.47 3.10
C SER A 150 -9.59 6.38 1.61
N LEU A 151 -9.54 5.16 1.07
CA LEU A 151 -9.87 4.84 -0.31
C LEU A 151 -11.31 4.34 -0.36
N LEU A 152 -12.19 5.09 -1.02
CA LEU A 152 -13.63 4.79 -1.07
C LEU A 152 -14.05 4.42 -2.49
N PRO A 153 -14.30 3.13 -2.79
CA PRO A 153 -14.95 2.73 -4.03
C PRO A 153 -16.37 3.32 -4.10
N ASN A 154 -16.80 3.72 -5.29
CA ASN A 154 -18.16 4.19 -5.48
C ASN A 154 -19.16 3.02 -5.49
N SER A 155 -19.48 2.51 -4.30
CA SER A 155 -20.35 1.36 -4.09
C SER A 155 -21.79 1.59 -4.58
N GLN A 156 -22.28 2.84 -4.56
CA GLN A 156 -23.61 3.19 -5.07
C GLN A 156 -23.75 2.92 -6.56
N GLN A 157 -22.72 3.23 -7.36
CA GLN A 157 -22.75 2.95 -8.80
C GLN A 157 -22.77 1.45 -9.07
N VAL A 158 -21.99 0.66 -8.32
CA VAL A 158 -21.98 -0.80 -8.44
C VAL A 158 -23.34 -1.38 -8.05
N GLY A 159 -23.91 -0.92 -6.94
CA GLY A 159 -25.24 -1.32 -6.47
C GLY A 159 -26.34 -0.98 -7.47
N TRP A 160 -26.27 0.21 -8.08
CA TRP A 160 -27.23 0.61 -9.11
C TRP A 160 -27.20 -0.31 -10.34
N ILE A 161 -26.01 -0.63 -10.86
CA ILE A 161 -25.83 -1.53 -12.01
C ILE A 161 -26.35 -2.93 -11.68
N ALA A 162 -25.98 -3.47 -10.51
CA ALA A 162 -26.43 -4.78 -10.05
C ALA A 162 -27.94 -4.83 -9.87
N GLY A 163 -28.54 -3.80 -9.26
CA GLY A 163 -29.98 -3.68 -9.08
C GLY A 163 -30.75 -3.56 -10.39
N ALA A 164 -30.23 -2.76 -11.34
CA ALA A 164 -30.82 -2.62 -12.68
C ALA A 164 -30.80 -3.96 -13.42
N LEU A 165 -29.69 -4.68 -13.40
CA LEU A 165 -29.58 -6.01 -14.03
C LEU A 165 -30.55 -7.01 -13.37
N ALA A 166 -30.58 -7.08 -12.04
CA ALA A 166 -31.50 -7.93 -11.32
C ALA A 166 -32.98 -7.62 -11.65
N GLY A 167 -33.33 -6.33 -11.72
CA GLY A 167 -34.68 -5.88 -12.11
C GLY A 167 -35.07 -6.26 -13.52
N LEU A 168 -34.13 -6.23 -14.47
CA LEU A 168 -34.37 -6.64 -15.85
C LEU A 168 -34.49 -8.17 -16.02
N MET A 169 -33.84 -8.93 -15.14
CA MET A 169 -33.79 -10.39 -15.23
C MET A 169 -34.85 -11.11 -14.39
N THR A 170 -35.46 -10.45 -13.41
CA THR A 170 -36.46 -11.10 -12.55
C THR A 170 -37.71 -11.48 -13.35
N GLN A 171 -38.18 -12.72 -13.15
CA GLN A 171 -39.44 -13.22 -13.70
C GLN A 171 -40.61 -13.09 -12.73
N THR A 172 -40.30 -12.83 -11.46
CA THR A 172 -41.28 -12.72 -10.36
C THR A 172 -41.55 -11.27 -9.94
N ASN A 173 -40.88 -10.29 -10.54
CA ASN A 173 -40.85 -8.89 -10.12
C ASN A 173 -40.38 -8.69 -8.67
N THR A 174 -39.66 -9.67 -8.14
CA THR A 174 -39.10 -9.62 -6.79
C THR A 174 -37.59 -9.84 -6.88
N ILE A 175 -36.83 -8.97 -6.20
CA ILE A 175 -35.39 -9.08 -6.01
C ILE A 175 -35.10 -8.96 -4.52
N ALA A 176 -33.98 -9.52 -4.07
CA ALA A 176 -33.50 -9.40 -2.71
C ALA A 176 -32.00 -9.06 -2.73
N PHE A 177 -31.56 -8.37 -1.70
CA PHE A 177 -30.16 -8.05 -1.46
C PHE A 177 -29.77 -8.58 -0.08
N ILE A 178 -28.60 -9.20 0.00
CA ILE A 178 -27.97 -9.63 1.25
C ILE A 178 -26.65 -8.88 1.37
N GLY A 179 -26.57 -7.97 2.32
CA GLY A 179 -25.33 -7.24 2.64
C GLY A 179 -24.36 -8.11 3.45
N GLY A 180 -23.07 -7.92 3.26
CA GLY A 180 -22.03 -8.64 4.00
C GLY A 180 -21.92 -8.18 5.46
N MET A 181 -21.90 -6.88 5.69
CA MET A 181 -21.83 -6.25 7.01
C MET A 181 -22.60 -4.94 7.00
N GLU A 182 -23.03 -4.49 8.20
CA GLU A 182 -23.67 -3.19 8.40
C GLU A 182 -22.57 -2.10 8.49
N LEU A 183 -22.19 -1.57 7.35
CA LEU A 183 -21.21 -0.49 7.21
C LEU A 183 -21.85 0.68 6.45
N ASP A 184 -21.34 1.90 6.64
CA ASP A 184 -21.79 3.09 5.91
C ASP A 184 -21.75 2.88 4.40
N THR A 185 -20.70 2.19 3.89
CA THR A 185 -20.57 1.84 2.47
C THR A 185 -21.56 0.79 1.97
N THR A 186 -22.24 0.08 2.89
CA THR A 186 -23.26 -0.94 2.57
C THR A 186 -24.67 -0.38 2.68
N LEU A 187 -24.87 0.62 3.54
CA LEU A 187 -26.17 1.25 3.80
C LEU A 187 -26.47 2.43 2.83
N GLY A 188 -25.46 3.05 2.26
CA GLY A 188 -25.54 4.12 1.26
C GLY A 188 -25.57 5.49 1.85
#